data_9111a3f3941cae0e3805763f44cfeac6
#
_entry.id   9111a3f3941cae0e3805763f44cfeac6
#
_cell.length_a   1.000
_cell.length_b   1.000
_cell.length_c   1.000
_cell.angle_alpha   90.00
_cell.angle_beta   90.00
_cell.angle_gamma   90.00
#
_symmetry.space_group_name_H-M   'P 1'
#
loop_
_entity.id
_entity.type
_entity.pdbx_description
1 polymer ?
#
loop_
_entity_poly.entity_id
_entity_poly.type
_entity_poly.pdbx_seq_one_letter_code
_entity_poly.pdbx_strand_id
1 'polypeptide(L)'
;MGDTTGYVVRDNAITVTPRGRNLYTTEVYSDFILRFEFKLTPGANNGLGIRTPPKGNAAYLGMELQILDSTHEKWANLKDWQHHGSCYGIAPAEQGHLLPTGSWNRQEVTVKGSQVRVVLNSATILDIDLENVAPQGKTIDGHDHPGLRQKAGHICFCAHGDEVAFRNIRVKRID
;
A
#
# COMPACT_ATOMS: atom_id res chain seq x y z
N MET A 1 11.68 16.24 -1.99
CA MET A 1 11.51 15.49 -3.25
C MET A 1 12.27 14.18 -3.08
N GLY A 2 11.62 13.04 -3.28
CA GLY A 2 12.30 11.74 -3.32
C GLY A 2 13.20 11.65 -4.55
N ASP A 3 14.27 10.86 -4.44
CA ASP A 3 15.14 10.53 -5.54
C ASP A 3 14.30 9.80 -6.61
N THR A 4 14.15 10.37 -7.80
CA THR A 4 13.44 9.77 -8.93
C THR A 4 14.30 8.75 -9.69
N THR A 5 15.55 8.57 -9.33
CA THR A 5 16.40 7.51 -9.85
C THR A 5 15.76 6.16 -9.50
N GLY A 6 15.50 5.35 -10.52
CA GLY A 6 14.84 4.05 -10.34
C GLY A 6 13.36 4.05 -10.66
N TYR A 7 12.84 5.14 -11.24
CA TYR A 7 11.53 5.21 -11.83
C TYR A 7 11.64 5.59 -13.31
N VAL A 8 10.88 4.95 -14.16
CA VAL A 8 10.79 5.26 -15.59
C VAL A 8 9.33 5.43 -15.99
N VAL A 9 9.07 6.31 -16.94
CA VAL A 9 7.75 6.40 -17.58
C VAL A 9 7.79 5.51 -18.83
N ARG A 10 6.94 4.49 -18.87
CA ARG A 10 6.82 3.54 -19.97
C ARG A 10 5.33 3.23 -20.18
N ASP A 11 4.85 3.28 -21.41
CA ASP A 11 3.46 2.97 -21.78
C ASP A 11 2.41 3.72 -20.92
N ASN A 12 2.61 5.03 -20.72
CA ASN A 12 1.77 5.88 -19.86
C ASN A 12 1.66 5.41 -18.40
N ALA A 13 2.64 4.64 -17.92
CA ALA A 13 2.73 4.19 -16.54
C ALA A 13 4.05 4.60 -15.90
N ILE A 14 4.03 4.89 -14.61
CA ILE A 14 5.22 5.01 -13.78
C ILE A 14 5.64 3.60 -13.40
N THR A 15 6.81 3.17 -13.84
CA THR A 15 7.34 1.84 -13.53
C THR A 15 8.50 1.98 -12.55
N VAL A 16 8.38 1.29 -11.42
CA VAL A 16 9.46 1.12 -10.43
C VAL A 16 10.47 0.15 -11.01
N THR A 17 11.74 0.50 -11.01
CA THR A 17 12.83 -0.42 -11.37
C THR A 17 13.45 -1.02 -10.10
N PRO A 18 14.31 -2.04 -10.19
CA PRO A 18 15.00 -2.61 -9.02
C PRO A 18 15.85 -1.62 -8.22
N ARG A 19 16.15 -0.44 -8.79
CA ARG A 19 16.85 0.65 -8.10
C ARG A 19 15.90 1.67 -7.48
N GLY A 20 14.58 1.50 -7.67
CA GLY A 20 13.56 2.40 -7.13
C GLY A 20 13.60 2.43 -5.61
N ARG A 21 13.36 3.63 -5.07
CA ARG A 21 13.15 3.87 -3.65
C ARG A 21 11.70 4.29 -3.45
N ASN A 22 11.31 4.55 -2.21
CA ASN A 22 9.98 5.06 -1.91
C ASN A 22 9.68 6.36 -2.65
N LEU A 23 8.54 6.42 -3.34
CA LEU A 23 8.06 7.60 -4.07
C LEU A 23 6.92 8.24 -3.27
N TYR A 24 7.16 9.42 -2.75
CA TYR A 24 6.21 10.15 -1.90
C TYR A 24 5.46 11.23 -2.67
N THR A 25 4.22 11.49 -2.28
CA THR A 25 3.52 12.72 -2.67
C THR A 25 4.25 13.95 -2.11
N THR A 26 4.19 15.09 -2.80
CA THR A 26 4.67 16.36 -2.27
C THR A 26 3.76 16.90 -1.17
N GLU A 27 2.47 16.60 -1.28
CA GLU A 27 1.44 17.03 -0.33
C GLU A 27 1.18 15.98 0.74
N VAL A 28 0.69 16.44 1.88
CA VAL A 28 0.24 15.65 3.03
C VAL A 28 -1.27 15.46 2.95
N TYR A 29 -1.74 14.26 3.30
CA TYR A 29 -3.14 13.88 3.31
C TYR A 29 -3.54 13.31 4.68
N SER A 30 -4.71 13.72 5.17
CA SER A 30 -5.39 13.15 6.33
C SER A 30 -6.43 12.13 5.88
N ASP A 31 -7.54 12.65 5.33
CA ASP A 31 -8.66 11.90 4.81
C ASP A 31 -8.72 12.02 3.29
N PHE A 32 -8.81 10.89 2.60
CA PHE A 32 -8.72 10.87 1.14
C PHE A 32 -9.31 9.60 0.53
N ILE A 33 -9.61 9.68 -0.76
CA ILE A 33 -9.84 8.54 -1.64
C ILE A 33 -8.71 8.55 -2.68
N LEU A 34 -7.94 7.47 -2.74
CA LEU A 34 -6.91 7.24 -3.76
C LEU A 34 -7.37 6.14 -4.70
N ARG A 35 -7.34 6.39 -5.99
CA ARG A 35 -7.58 5.41 -7.05
C ARG A 35 -6.37 5.29 -7.92
N PHE A 36 -6.00 4.06 -8.25
CA PHE A 36 -4.90 3.77 -9.17
C PHE A 36 -5.05 2.40 -9.79
N GLU A 37 -4.30 2.18 -10.85
CA GLU A 37 -4.12 0.85 -11.43
C GLU A 37 -2.65 0.44 -11.24
N PHE A 38 -2.43 -0.83 -10.97
CA PHE A 38 -1.10 -1.40 -10.84
C PHE A 38 -0.98 -2.71 -11.61
N LYS A 39 0.25 -3.02 -12.02
CA LYS A 39 0.59 -4.26 -12.70
C LYS A 39 1.85 -4.84 -12.08
N LEU A 40 1.74 -6.09 -11.60
CA LEU A 40 2.80 -6.82 -10.94
C LEU A 40 3.57 -7.68 -11.95
N THR A 41 4.87 -7.79 -11.75
CA THR A 41 5.68 -8.89 -12.31
C THR A 41 5.64 -10.11 -11.38
N PRO A 42 6.02 -11.32 -11.85
CA PRO A 42 6.00 -12.52 -11.02
C PRO A 42 6.77 -12.36 -9.71
N GLY A 43 6.11 -12.61 -8.59
CA GLY A 43 6.67 -12.50 -7.24
C GLY A 43 6.99 -11.08 -6.78
N ALA A 44 6.53 -10.05 -7.49
CA ALA A 44 6.84 -8.66 -7.16
C ALA A 44 6.26 -8.23 -5.81
N ASN A 45 7.05 -7.43 -5.08
CA ASN A 45 6.69 -6.80 -3.82
C ASN A 45 6.78 -5.28 -3.93
N ASN A 46 5.75 -4.61 -3.46
CA ASN A 46 5.65 -3.17 -3.27
C ASN A 46 4.67 -2.88 -2.13
N GLY A 47 4.43 -1.63 -1.81
CA GLY A 47 3.44 -1.23 -0.82
C GLY A 47 2.87 0.15 -1.12
N LEU A 48 1.72 0.42 -0.55
CA LEU A 48 1.13 1.75 -0.50
C LEU A 48 1.21 2.26 0.94
N GLY A 49 2.15 3.15 1.20
CA GLY A 49 2.25 3.85 2.47
C GLY A 49 1.20 4.95 2.56
N ILE A 50 0.48 4.98 3.67
CA ILE A 50 -0.50 6.02 4.00
C ILE A 50 -0.12 6.70 5.32
N ARG A 51 -0.34 8.02 5.41
CA ARG A 51 0.04 8.84 6.56
C ARG A 51 1.50 8.66 6.97
N THR A 52 2.39 8.48 5.99
CA THR A 52 3.81 8.22 6.24
C THR A 52 4.59 9.53 6.42
N PRO A 53 5.63 9.55 7.25
CA PRO A 53 6.64 10.61 7.18
C PRO A 53 7.50 10.44 5.91
N PRO A 54 8.21 11.49 5.45
CA PRO A 54 8.99 11.43 4.21
C PRO A 54 10.29 10.62 4.34
N LYS A 55 10.51 9.99 5.47
CA LYS A 55 11.69 9.14 5.76
C LYS A 55 11.33 8.02 6.72
N GLY A 56 12.09 6.93 6.66
CA GLY A 56 11.96 5.79 7.55
C GLY A 56 11.08 4.69 6.99
N ASN A 57 10.73 3.72 7.82
CA ASN A 57 9.93 2.58 7.43
C ASN A 57 8.45 2.95 7.40
N ALA A 58 7.84 2.93 6.21
CA ALA A 58 6.45 3.32 6.00
C ALA A 58 5.47 2.43 6.77
N ALA A 59 5.76 1.13 6.90
CA ALA A 59 4.89 0.18 7.58
C ALA A 59 4.72 0.47 9.08
N TYR A 60 5.75 1.02 9.72
CA TYR A 60 5.73 1.29 11.17
C TYR A 60 5.53 2.76 11.51
N LEU A 61 6.13 3.69 10.73
CA LEU A 61 6.04 5.13 10.98
C LEU A 61 4.82 5.80 10.34
N GLY A 62 4.20 5.13 9.40
CA GLY A 62 2.87 5.34 8.85
C GLY A 62 2.10 4.03 8.93
N MET A 63 1.37 3.69 7.88
CA MET A 63 0.78 2.38 7.67
C MET A 63 1.03 1.95 6.24
N GLU A 64 1.32 0.68 6.00
CA GLU A 64 1.55 0.16 4.65
C GLU A 64 0.43 -0.82 4.28
N LEU A 65 -0.23 -0.57 3.16
CA LEU A 65 -1.14 -1.49 2.51
C LEU A 65 -0.35 -2.28 1.46
N GLN A 66 -0.27 -3.59 1.62
CA GLN A 66 0.57 -4.45 0.75
C GLN A 66 0.14 -4.42 -0.71
N ILE A 67 1.12 -4.31 -1.61
CA ILE A 67 0.97 -4.51 -3.06
C ILE A 67 1.92 -5.66 -3.44
N LEU A 68 1.39 -6.87 -3.52
CA LEU A 68 2.20 -8.08 -3.58
C LEU A 68 1.58 -9.11 -4.53
N ASP A 69 2.39 -9.78 -5.34
CA ASP A 69 1.96 -11.01 -6.01
C ASP A 69 1.97 -12.16 -4.99
N SER A 70 0.98 -12.20 -4.13
CA SER A 70 0.85 -13.18 -3.04
C SER A 70 0.65 -14.61 -3.53
N THR A 71 0.43 -14.82 -4.84
CA THR A 71 0.16 -16.14 -5.43
C THR A 71 1.44 -16.85 -5.86
N HIS A 72 2.55 -16.12 -5.94
CA HIS A 72 3.83 -16.66 -6.37
C HIS A 72 4.47 -17.54 -5.27
N GLU A 73 5.10 -18.64 -5.66
CA GLU A 73 5.74 -19.62 -4.76
C GLU A 73 6.78 -19.01 -3.80
N LYS A 74 7.45 -17.93 -4.21
CA LYS A 74 8.34 -17.12 -3.36
C LYS A 74 7.70 -16.73 -2.03
N TRP A 75 6.37 -16.62 -1.99
CA TRP A 75 5.59 -16.13 -0.87
C TRP A 75 4.72 -17.20 -0.17
N ALA A 76 5.04 -18.48 -0.36
CA ALA A 76 4.27 -19.61 0.18
C ALA A 76 4.13 -19.63 1.72
N ASN A 77 4.98 -18.91 2.45
CA ASN A 77 5.01 -18.92 3.92
C ASN A 77 4.66 -17.56 4.56
N LEU A 78 3.89 -16.73 3.85
CA LEU A 78 3.41 -15.46 4.42
C LEU A 78 2.47 -15.68 5.59
N LYS A 79 2.50 -14.75 6.52
CA LYS A 79 1.43 -14.58 7.51
C LYS A 79 0.24 -13.91 6.85
N ASP A 80 -0.97 -14.10 7.37
CA ASP A 80 -2.20 -13.57 6.79
C ASP A 80 -2.13 -12.06 6.54
N TRP A 81 -1.52 -11.31 7.45
CA TRP A 81 -1.34 -9.86 7.37
C TRP A 81 -0.23 -9.38 6.41
N GLN A 82 0.44 -10.29 5.73
CA GLN A 82 1.49 -9.99 4.74
C GLN A 82 1.02 -10.13 3.28
N HIS A 83 -0.18 -10.64 3.07
CA HIS A 83 -0.75 -10.78 1.74
C HIS A 83 -1.21 -9.45 1.15
N HIS A 84 -1.40 -9.42 -0.18
CA HIS A 84 -1.87 -8.24 -0.90
C HIS A 84 -3.11 -7.62 -0.25
N GLY A 85 -3.13 -6.29 -0.16
CA GLY A 85 -4.24 -5.50 0.39
C GLY A 85 -4.27 -5.40 1.91
N SER A 86 -3.55 -6.27 2.63
CA SER A 86 -3.47 -6.22 4.10
C SER A 86 -2.85 -4.91 4.58
N CYS A 87 -3.34 -4.40 5.71
CA CYS A 87 -2.63 -3.39 6.48
C CYS A 87 -1.53 -4.11 7.26
N TYR A 88 -0.29 -3.97 6.78
CA TYR A 88 0.87 -4.76 7.20
C TYR A 88 1.07 -4.74 8.73
N GLY A 89 1.11 -5.93 9.33
CA GLY A 89 1.25 -6.11 10.78
C GLY A 89 0.04 -5.72 11.61
N ILE A 90 -1.05 -5.21 10.99
CA ILE A 90 -2.22 -4.66 11.69
C ILE A 90 -3.47 -5.48 11.41
N ALA A 91 -3.80 -5.71 10.13
CA ALA A 91 -5.01 -6.45 9.77
C ALA A 91 -4.86 -7.16 8.42
N PRO A 92 -5.30 -8.43 8.30
CA PRO A 92 -5.29 -9.16 7.04
C PRO A 92 -6.41 -8.69 6.12
N ALA A 93 -6.16 -8.75 4.80
CA ALA A 93 -7.17 -8.56 3.76
C ALA A 93 -7.71 -9.90 3.25
N GLU A 94 -8.90 -9.88 2.68
CA GLU A 94 -9.45 -11.01 1.94
C GLU A 94 -8.62 -11.28 0.68
N GLN A 95 -8.32 -12.54 0.41
CA GLN A 95 -7.48 -12.97 -0.70
C GLN A 95 -8.30 -13.45 -1.91
N GLY A 96 -7.64 -13.65 -3.06
CA GLY A 96 -8.26 -14.26 -4.25
C GLY A 96 -8.80 -13.25 -5.27
N HIS A 97 -8.58 -11.96 -5.09
CA HIS A 97 -9.11 -10.89 -5.97
C HIS A 97 -8.09 -10.27 -6.92
N LEU A 98 -6.81 -10.70 -6.87
CA LEU A 98 -5.81 -10.31 -7.85
C LEU A 98 -6.11 -10.95 -9.22
N LEU A 99 -5.98 -10.17 -10.27
CA LEU A 99 -5.94 -10.70 -11.63
C LEU A 99 -4.58 -11.39 -11.87
N PRO A 100 -4.49 -12.28 -12.88
CA PRO A 100 -3.22 -12.94 -13.22
C PRO A 100 -2.07 -11.95 -13.38
N THR A 101 -0.88 -12.34 -12.94
CA THR A 101 0.33 -11.54 -13.03
C THR A 101 0.55 -10.99 -14.45
N GLY A 102 0.95 -9.74 -14.56
CA GLY A 102 1.04 -9.03 -15.85
C GLY A 102 -0.25 -8.33 -16.28
N SER A 103 -1.36 -8.56 -15.57
CA SER A 103 -2.62 -7.83 -15.80
C SER A 103 -2.69 -6.54 -14.98
N TRP A 104 -3.46 -5.57 -15.46
CA TRP A 104 -3.75 -4.34 -14.73
C TRP A 104 -4.85 -4.59 -13.68
N ASN A 105 -4.49 -4.47 -12.43
CA ASN A 105 -5.43 -4.45 -11.30
C ASN A 105 -5.87 -3.02 -11.02
N ARG A 106 -7.09 -2.86 -10.56
CA ARG A 106 -7.68 -1.57 -10.19
C ARG A 106 -7.89 -1.53 -8.68
N GLN A 107 -7.31 -0.52 -8.00
CA GLN A 107 -7.44 -0.39 -6.55
C GLN A 107 -7.96 0.99 -6.16
N GLU A 108 -8.88 1.00 -5.19
CA GLU A 108 -9.33 2.18 -4.47
C GLU A 108 -9.01 2.02 -2.99
N VAL A 109 -8.44 3.05 -2.40
CA VAL A 109 -8.18 3.14 -0.97
C VAL A 109 -8.88 4.36 -0.42
N THR A 110 -9.77 4.15 0.56
CA THR A 110 -10.42 5.22 1.32
C THR A 110 -9.85 5.24 2.74
N VAL A 111 -9.40 6.42 3.16
CA VAL A 111 -8.97 6.69 4.54
C VAL A 111 -9.81 7.83 5.07
N LYS A 112 -10.54 7.59 6.18
CA LYS A 112 -11.37 8.61 6.84
C LYS A 112 -11.34 8.41 8.36
N GLY A 113 -10.73 9.34 9.08
CA GLY A 113 -10.51 9.18 10.51
C GLY A 113 -9.71 7.91 10.82
N SER A 114 -10.28 7.00 11.61
CA SER A 114 -9.72 5.67 11.89
C SER A 114 -10.09 4.59 10.86
N GLN A 115 -11.00 4.91 9.93
CA GLN A 115 -11.47 3.94 8.92
C GLN A 115 -10.48 3.84 7.76
N VAL A 116 -10.13 2.61 7.40
CA VAL A 116 -9.33 2.27 6.22
C VAL A 116 -10.05 1.19 5.43
N ARG A 117 -10.34 1.49 4.17
CA ARG A 117 -11.00 0.56 3.26
C ARG A 117 -10.20 0.39 1.97
N VAL A 118 -10.07 -0.85 1.51
CA VAL A 118 -9.43 -1.20 0.24
C VAL A 118 -10.42 -1.96 -0.63
N VAL A 119 -10.61 -1.49 -1.85
CA VAL A 119 -11.40 -2.16 -2.89
C VAL A 119 -10.45 -2.55 -4.01
N LEU A 120 -10.37 -3.84 -4.34
CA LEU A 120 -9.57 -4.40 -5.41
C LEU A 120 -10.48 -5.04 -6.47
N ASN A 121 -10.37 -4.61 -7.73
CA ASN A 121 -11.14 -5.18 -8.86
C ASN A 121 -12.65 -5.30 -8.56
N SER A 122 -13.23 -4.30 -7.88
CA SER A 122 -14.61 -4.19 -7.43
C SER A 122 -14.98 -5.01 -6.17
N ALA A 123 -14.08 -5.81 -5.61
CA ALA A 123 -14.28 -6.49 -4.33
C ALA A 123 -13.72 -5.64 -3.17
N THR A 124 -14.47 -5.47 -2.09
CA THR A 124 -13.94 -4.91 -0.84
C THR A 124 -13.12 -6.00 -0.16
N ILE A 125 -11.79 -5.83 -0.11
CA ILE A 125 -10.86 -6.80 0.46
C ILE A 125 -10.38 -6.44 1.88
N LEU A 126 -10.51 -5.16 2.26
CA LEU A 126 -10.23 -4.69 3.61
C LEU A 126 -11.23 -3.58 3.95
N ASP A 127 -11.83 -3.67 5.13
CA ASP A 127 -12.70 -2.62 5.69
C ASP A 127 -12.55 -2.66 7.22
N ILE A 128 -11.73 -1.77 7.75
CA ILE A 128 -11.29 -1.81 9.15
C ILE A 128 -11.41 -0.44 9.82
N ASP A 129 -11.65 -0.50 11.13
CA ASP A 129 -11.44 0.62 12.04
C ASP A 129 -10.16 0.37 12.84
N LEU A 130 -9.16 1.23 12.65
CA LEU A 130 -7.85 1.11 13.31
C LEU A 130 -7.95 1.09 14.84
N GLU A 131 -8.94 1.79 15.41
CA GLU A 131 -9.16 1.80 16.87
C GLU A 131 -9.65 0.44 17.39
N ASN A 132 -10.36 -0.31 16.54
CA ASN A 132 -10.88 -1.64 16.88
C ASN A 132 -9.86 -2.74 16.61
N VAL A 133 -9.13 -2.69 15.49
CA VAL A 133 -8.18 -3.77 15.09
C VAL A 133 -6.82 -3.65 15.78
N ALA A 134 -6.47 -2.46 16.26
CA ALA A 134 -5.22 -2.22 16.99
C ALA A 134 -5.49 -1.45 18.29
N PRO A 135 -6.32 -1.99 19.21
CA PRO A 135 -6.68 -1.31 20.43
C PRO A 135 -5.45 -1.00 21.27
N GLN A 136 -5.34 0.27 21.71
CA GLN A 136 -4.17 0.76 22.45
C GLN A 136 -2.83 0.59 21.71
N GLY A 137 -2.85 0.49 20.36
CA GLY A 137 -1.68 0.29 19.53
C GLY A 137 -1.11 -1.13 19.52
N LYS A 138 -1.85 -2.12 20.06
CA LYS A 138 -1.46 -3.53 20.01
C LYS A 138 -1.78 -4.08 18.62
N THR A 139 -0.74 -4.54 17.92
CA THR A 139 -0.82 -5.06 16.55
C THR A 139 -0.63 -6.58 16.51
N ILE A 140 -1.11 -7.21 15.43
CA ILE A 140 -1.06 -8.69 15.31
C ILE A 140 0.34 -9.23 15.05
N ASP A 141 1.27 -8.39 14.58
CA ASP A 141 2.68 -8.77 14.41
C ASP A 141 3.51 -8.61 15.69
N GLY A 142 2.93 -8.01 16.73
CA GLY A 142 3.58 -7.81 18.04
C GLY A 142 4.63 -6.70 18.07
N HIS A 143 4.73 -5.90 17.00
CA HIS A 143 5.64 -4.74 16.93
C HIS A 143 4.94 -3.44 17.32
N ASP A 144 5.73 -2.42 17.71
CA ASP A 144 5.21 -1.07 17.88
C ASP A 144 5.00 -0.40 16.52
N HIS A 145 3.80 0.13 16.29
CA HIS A 145 3.41 0.88 15.11
C HIS A 145 3.06 2.32 15.48
N PRO A 146 4.05 3.18 15.72
CA PRO A 146 3.80 4.59 16.09
C PRO A 146 3.03 5.35 15.01
N GLY A 147 3.05 4.87 13.77
CA GLY A 147 2.27 5.38 12.63
C GLY A 147 0.76 5.36 12.83
N LEU A 148 0.23 4.48 13.68
CA LEU A 148 -1.20 4.44 14.04
C LEU A 148 -1.69 5.73 14.70
N ARG A 149 -0.80 6.52 15.30
CA ARG A 149 -1.11 7.82 15.92
C ARG A 149 -1.12 8.96 14.92
N GLN A 150 -0.63 8.74 13.70
CA GLN A 150 -0.58 9.77 12.66
C GLN A 150 -1.97 10.05 12.12
N LYS A 151 -2.38 11.31 12.15
CA LYS A 151 -3.65 11.78 11.60
C LYS A 151 -3.50 12.24 10.14
N ALA A 152 -2.28 12.57 9.70
CA ALA A 152 -1.94 12.99 8.35
C ALA A 152 -0.48 12.62 8.03
N GLY A 153 -0.17 12.51 6.74
CA GLY A 153 1.16 12.24 6.24
C GLY A 153 1.16 12.08 4.72
N HIS A 154 2.30 11.71 4.18
CA HIS A 154 2.43 11.48 2.74
C HIS A 154 1.77 10.16 2.35
N ILE A 155 1.32 10.10 1.09
CA ILE A 155 1.04 8.84 0.39
C ILE A 155 2.34 8.44 -0.30
N CYS A 156 2.71 7.17 -0.24
CA CYS A 156 3.95 6.72 -0.85
C CYS A 156 3.80 5.34 -1.52
N PHE A 157 4.44 5.15 -2.66
CA PHE A 157 4.68 3.81 -3.19
C PHE A 157 6.00 3.30 -2.61
N CYS A 158 5.94 2.18 -1.87
CA CYS A 158 7.05 1.61 -1.11
C CYS A 158 7.78 0.58 -1.98
N ALA A 159 8.96 0.94 -2.50
CA ALA A 159 9.73 0.06 -3.36
C ALA A 159 10.50 -0.99 -2.54
N HIS A 160 10.47 -2.24 -3.02
CA HIS A 160 11.16 -3.39 -2.41
C HIS A 160 12.14 -4.08 -3.39
N GLY A 161 12.56 -3.38 -4.45
CA GLY A 161 13.51 -3.91 -5.43
C GLY A 161 12.89 -4.70 -6.58
N ASP A 162 11.57 -4.80 -6.63
CA ASP A 162 10.85 -5.49 -7.70
C ASP A 162 10.19 -4.48 -8.67
N GLU A 163 10.00 -4.90 -9.93
CA GLU A 163 9.36 -4.07 -10.94
C GLU A 163 7.82 -4.12 -10.78
N VAL A 164 7.24 -2.95 -10.56
CA VAL A 164 5.78 -2.73 -10.50
C VAL A 164 5.45 -1.48 -11.30
N ALA A 165 4.40 -1.54 -12.11
CA ALA A 165 3.93 -0.40 -12.88
C ALA A 165 2.64 0.17 -12.29
N PHE A 166 2.53 1.50 -12.26
CA PHE A 166 1.38 2.26 -11.77
C PHE A 166 0.89 3.25 -12.81
N ARG A 167 -0.43 3.37 -12.96
CA ARG A 167 -1.06 4.37 -13.84
C ARG A 167 -2.41 4.83 -13.30
N ASN A 168 -2.99 5.85 -13.95
CA ASN A 168 -4.31 6.39 -13.59
C ASN A 168 -4.44 6.79 -12.11
N ILE A 169 -3.33 7.29 -11.53
CA ILE A 169 -3.24 7.66 -10.12
C ILE A 169 -4.02 8.95 -9.90
N ARG A 170 -5.01 8.92 -9.02
CA ARG A 170 -5.87 10.05 -8.67
C ARG A 170 -6.14 10.05 -7.19
N VAL A 171 -5.96 11.18 -6.54
CA VAL A 171 -6.29 11.39 -5.14
C VAL A 171 -7.34 12.49 -5.01
N LYS A 172 -8.33 12.27 -4.14
CA LYS A 172 -9.34 13.26 -3.75
C LYS A 172 -9.30 13.40 -2.23
N ARG A 173 -9.10 14.61 -1.73
CA ARG A 173 -9.34 14.91 -0.31
C ARG A 173 -10.83 14.78 -0.01
N ILE A 174 -11.16 14.28 1.17
CA ILE A 174 -12.51 14.20 1.69
C ILE A 174 -12.53 14.85 3.07
N ASP A 175 -13.62 15.57 3.36
CA ASP A 175 -13.85 16.26 4.62
C ASP A 175 -14.60 15.34 5.61
#